data_6cd5f47c0ece1b0747e4cf82c9a92b0a
#
_entry.id   6cd5f47c0ece1b0747e4cf82c9a92b0a
#
_cell.length_a   1.000
_cell.length_b   1.000
_cell.length_c   1.000
_cell.angle_alpha   90.00
_cell.angle_beta   90.00
_cell.angle_gamma   90.00
#
_symmetry.space_group_name_H-M   'P 1'
#
loop_
_entity.id
_entity.type
_entity.pdbx_description
1 polymer ?
#
loop_
_entity_poly.entity_id
_entity_poly.type
_entity_poly.pdbx_seq_one_letter_code
_entity_poly.pdbx_strand_id
1 'polypeptide(L)'
;VHIADVTHYVTPGSVIEKEAESRATSVYLVDRTVPMLPERLCNYICSLRPDEEKLAHSVIFELDSEAKVIKYEICHTVIKSDRRFAYEDAQQVIETGKGDMCNEILTLNDLAQKLRTKRFANGAVAFNREELKFEIDENGKPLAVHVHVSKEANKLIEEFMLLANEKVAEHIGKVKKGKAKAFVYRIHDVPNSDKLSNFADIASRFGYKVKTQGSVKEVNRSINALLEQVKGKPEEEMLSILAIRSMAKATYSATNVGHYGLAFDYYTHFTSPIRRYPDMMVHRLLDRYAAGGRSVSLPALEDECHHVSAQEQLAADAERASIKYKAVEFMGDRLGEVFDGHISGVTEWGLYVELNETHCEGMIPVRDLDDDFYEFDEKNYCLIGRRRRHKYQLGDNITIQVARADLIKKQLDFVLVDERNPAGTHRIDKAPITQQSRLQQMAESKKDRQRSDYEGGKASRRQQRGKRGNSARRGAAERSKRSGAKRTATKRRK
;
A
#
# COMPACT_ATOMS: atom_id res chain seq x y z
N VAL A 1 -13.84 -13.65 -18.23
CA VAL A 1 -13.74 -12.66 -17.15
C VAL A 1 -14.55 -11.43 -17.59
N HIS A 2 -15.59 -11.12 -16.82
CA HIS A 2 -16.50 -10.02 -17.11
C HIS A 2 -16.32 -8.93 -16.07
N ILE A 3 -16.08 -7.71 -16.53
CA ILE A 3 -15.84 -6.54 -15.68
C ILE A 3 -16.93 -5.52 -15.98
N ALA A 4 -17.49 -4.89 -14.95
CA ALA A 4 -18.53 -3.88 -15.14
C ALA A 4 -18.06 -2.79 -16.11
N ASP A 5 -18.87 -2.49 -17.14
CA ASP A 5 -18.59 -1.41 -18.10
C ASP A 5 -18.92 -0.04 -17.49
N VAL A 6 -18.06 0.41 -16.60
CA VAL A 6 -18.23 1.69 -15.90
C VAL A 6 -18.12 2.86 -16.86
N THR A 7 -17.28 2.74 -17.89
CA THR A 7 -17.00 3.81 -18.85
C THR A 7 -18.18 4.11 -19.76
N HIS A 8 -19.13 3.20 -19.89
CA HIS A 8 -20.41 3.44 -20.53
C HIS A 8 -21.23 4.52 -19.78
N TYR A 9 -21.22 4.49 -18.45
CA TYR A 9 -22.00 5.40 -17.60
C TYR A 9 -21.24 6.67 -17.22
N VAL A 10 -19.93 6.56 -17.04
CA VAL A 10 -19.05 7.67 -16.65
C VAL A 10 -18.36 8.20 -17.90
N THR A 11 -19.01 9.16 -18.56
CA THR A 11 -18.50 9.70 -19.82
C THR A 11 -17.40 10.74 -19.61
N PRO A 12 -16.42 10.85 -20.53
CA PRO A 12 -15.37 11.85 -20.46
C PRO A 12 -15.89 13.28 -20.34
N GLY A 13 -15.30 14.07 -19.45
CA GLY A 13 -15.66 15.47 -19.19
C GLY A 13 -16.88 15.66 -18.28
N SER A 14 -17.56 14.59 -17.86
CA SER A 14 -18.67 14.67 -16.90
C SER A 14 -18.19 15.08 -15.50
N VAL A 15 -19.11 15.59 -14.66
CA VAL A 15 -18.82 15.94 -13.26
C VAL A 15 -18.35 14.71 -12.48
N ILE A 16 -18.99 13.54 -12.74
CA ILE A 16 -18.64 12.28 -12.07
C ILE A 16 -17.23 11.85 -12.47
N GLU A 17 -16.87 12.02 -13.74
CA GLU A 17 -15.54 11.67 -14.19
C GLU A 17 -14.45 12.55 -13.56
N LYS A 18 -14.64 13.85 -13.53
CA LYS A 18 -13.69 14.78 -12.89
C LYS A 18 -13.46 14.48 -11.43
N GLU A 19 -14.51 14.08 -10.71
CA GLU A 19 -14.40 13.65 -9.31
C GLU A 19 -13.68 12.31 -9.20
N ALA A 20 -13.98 11.34 -10.09
CA ALA A 20 -13.32 10.04 -10.12
C ALA A 20 -11.82 10.17 -10.44
N GLU A 21 -11.45 11.02 -11.39
CA GLU A 21 -10.07 11.36 -11.73
C GLU A 21 -9.34 11.99 -10.53
N SER A 22 -9.97 12.99 -9.89
CA SER A 22 -9.39 13.65 -8.71
C SER A 22 -9.13 12.70 -7.55
N ARG A 23 -10.06 11.77 -7.27
CA ARG A 23 -9.92 10.74 -6.22
C ARG A 23 -8.97 9.62 -6.63
N ALA A 24 -8.99 9.25 -7.88
CA ALA A 24 -8.29 8.14 -8.55
C ALA A 24 -8.55 6.74 -7.97
N THR A 25 -8.95 6.61 -6.72
CA THR A 25 -9.24 5.32 -6.08
C THR A 25 -10.27 5.47 -4.95
N SER A 26 -10.98 4.38 -4.64
CA SER A 26 -11.75 4.26 -3.40
C SER A 26 -10.81 4.08 -2.22
N VAL A 27 -11.21 4.60 -1.04
CA VAL A 27 -10.45 4.46 0.21
C VAL A 27 -11.21 3.55 1.17
N TYR A 28 -10.54 2.51 1.65
CA TYR A 28 -11.11 1.50 2.54
C TYR A 28 -10.63 1.73 3.97
N LEU A 29 -11.44 2.43 4.76
CA LEU A 29 -11.19 2.60 6.19
C LEU A 29 -11.79 1.42 6.96
N VAL A 30 -11.36 1.21 8.17
CA VAL A 30 -11.85 0.08 9.01
C VAL A 30 -13.36 0.11 9.20
N ASP A 31 -13.93 1.31 9.38
CA ASP A 31 -15.35 1.50 9.70
C ASP A 31 -16.22 1.85 8.49
N ARG A 32 -15.62 2.24 7.35
CA ARG A 32 -16.35 2.66 6.16
C ARG A 32 -15.50 2.64 4.90
N THR A 33 -16.17 2.60 3.77
CA THR A 33 -15.54 2.85 2.46
C THR A 33 -15.90 4.25 1.97
N VAL A 34 -14.90 5.00 1.50
CA VAL A 34 -15.12 6.25 0.74
C VAL A 34 -14.99 5.89 -0.74
N PRO A 35 -16.11 5.74 -1.47
CA PRO A 35 -16.07 5.23 -2.83
C PRO A 35 -15.56 6.31 -3.80
N MET A 36 -14.87 5.87 -4.87
CA MET A 36 -14.42 6.72 -5.97
C MET A 36 -15.63 7.28 -6.77
N LEU A 37 -16.62 6.46 -6.96
CA LEU A 37 -17.85 6.79 -7.69
C LEU A 37 -19.06 6.85 -6.75
N PRO A 38 -20.15 7.53 -7.12
CA PRO A 38 -21.37 7.53 -6.32
C PRO A 38 -21.89 6.12 -6.06
N GLU A 39 -22.37 5.84 -4.85
CA GLU A 39 -22.85 4.52 -4.42
C GLU A 39 -23.90 3.92 -5.35
N ARG A 40 -24.77 4.74 -5.94
CA ARG A 40 -25.76 4.29 -6.91
C ARG A 40 -25.13 3.64 -8.15
N LEU A 41 -23.97 4.13 -8.58
CA LEU A 41 -23.19 3.48 -9.65
C LEU A 41 -22.50 2.22 -9.13
N CYS A 42 -21.80 2.31 -8.00
CA CYS A 42 -21.01 1.19 -7.46
C CYS A 42 -21.89 -0.01 -7.10
N ASN A 43 -22.97 0.23 -6.33
CA ASN A 43 -23.70 -0.83 -5.66
C ASN A 43 -24.89 -1.36 -6.47
N TYR A 44 -25.36 -0.60 -7.48
CA TYR A 44 -26.55 -0.95 -8.25
C TYR A 44 -26.29 -1.04 -9.74
N ILE A 45 -25.97 0.07 -10.42
CA ILE A 45 -25.93 0.14 -11.88
C ILE A 45 -24.78 -0.72 -12.43
N CYS A 46 -23.57 -0.53 -11.90
CA CYS A 46 -22.37 -1.25 -12.36
C CYS A 46 -22.14 -2.58 -11.63
N SER A 47 -22.88 -2.87 -10.56
CA SER A 47 -22.75 -4.15 -9.85
C SER A 47 -23.31 -5.30 -10.70
N LEU A 48 -22.48 -6.31 -10.95
CA LEU A 48 -22.85 -7.51 -11.72
C LEU A 48 -23.68 -8.45 -10.83
N ARG A 49 -24.92 -8.04 -10.58
CA ARG A 49 -25.86 -8.75 -9.71
C ARG A 49 -26.48 -9.95 -10.43
N PRO A 50 -26.85 -11.04 -9.71
CA PRO A 50 -27.50 -12.17 -10.31
C PRO A 50 -28.87 -11.77 -10.87
N ASP A 51 -29.31 -12.49 -11.90
CA ASP A 51 -30.62 -12.37 -12.56
C ASP A 51 -30.91 -11.02 -13.24
N GLU A 52 -29.92 -10.10 -13.29
CA GLU A 52 -30.02 -8.80 -13.96
C GLU A 52 -29.11 -8.76 -15.19
N GLU A 53 -29.62 -8.18 -16.29
CA GLU A 53 -28.76 -7.85 -17.45
C GLU A 53 -27.83 -6.68 -17.11
N LYS A 54 -26.53 -6.89 -17.33
CA LYS A 54 -25.50 -5.89 -17.03
C LYS A 54 -24.52 -5.74 -18.19
N LEU A 55 -24.13 -4.48 -18.42
CA LEU A 55 -23.08 -4.18 -19.38
C LEU A 55 -21.71 -4.53 -18.77
N ALA A 56 -20.91 -5.25 -19.53
CA ALA A 56 -19.57 -5.64 -19.12
C ALA A 56 -18.56 -5.44 -20.23
N HIS A 57 -17.34 -5.08 -19.86
CA HIS A 57 -16.16 -5.18 -20.70
C HIS A 57 -15.48 -6.51 -20.36
N SER A 58 -15.40 -7.40 -21.32
CA SER A 58 -15.11 -8.81 -21.08
C SER A 58 -13.83 -9.25 -21.79
N VAL A 59 -13.10 -10.15 -21.13
CA VAL A 59 -12.04 -10.92 -21.76
C VAL A 59 -12.47 -12.39 -21.76
N ILE A 60 -12.72 -12.93 -22.94
CA ILE A 60 -13.16 -14.30 -23.17
C ILE A 60 -11.93 -15.12 -23.54
N PHE A 61 -11.69 -16.21 -22.82
CA PHE A 61 -10.54 -17.08 -23.01
C PHE A 61 -10.96 -18.47 -23.47
N GLU A 62 -10.21 -19.02 -24.41
CA GLU A 62 -10.17 -20.44 -24.68
C GLU A 62 -8.86 -21.00 -24.12
N LEU A 63 -8.97 -21.89 -23.14
CA LEU A 63 -7.85 -22.50 -22.43
C LEU A 63 -7.80 -24.01 -22.72
N ASP A 64 -6.59 -24.56 -22.84
CA ASP A 64 -6.41 -26.01 -22.82
C ASP A 64 -6.41 -26.56 -21.39
N SER A 65 -6.33 -27.89 -21.27
CA SER A 65 -6.28 -28.58 -19.97
C SER A 65 -5.09 -28.20 -19.09
N GLU A 66 -4.03 -27.64 -19.71
CA GLU A 66 -2.85 -27.13 -19.01
C GLU A 66 -2.93 -25.63 -18.73
N ALA A 67 -4.14 -25.01 -18.81
CA ALA A 67 -4.36 -23.59 -18.62
C ALA A 67 -3.47 -22.71 -19.53
N LYS A 68 -3.18 -23.18 -20.75
CA LYS A 68 -2.53 -22.37 -21.79
C LYS A 68 -3.59 -21.64 -22.60
N VAL A 69 -3.45 -20.36 -22.78
CA VAL A 69 -4.34 -19.56 -23.62
C VAL A 69 -4.15 -19.94 -25.09
N ILE A 70 -5.18 -20.54 -25.71
CA ILE A 70 -5.25 -20.87 -27.14
C ILE A 70 -5.70 -19.63 -27.90
N LYS A 71 -6.77 -18.98 -27.42
CA LYS A 71 -7.36 -17.78 -28.02
C LYS A 71 -7.93 -16.88 -26.92
N TYR A 72 -7.96 -15.60 -27.16
CA TYR A 72 -8.71 -14.66 -26.34
C TYR A 72 -9.35 -13.57 -27.19
N GLU A 73 -10.41 -12.99 -26.66
CA GLU A 73 -11.14 -11.87 -27.26
C GLU A 73 -11.46 -10.83 -26.18
N ILE A 74 -11.29 -9.54 -26.53
CA ILE A 74 -11.65 -8.42 -25.66
C ILE A 74 -12.83 -7.70 -26.32
N CYS A 75 -13.97 -7.63 -25.67
CA CYS A 75 -15.20 -7.08 -26.24
C CYS A 75 -16.17 -6.57 -25.18
N HIS A 76 -17.08 -5.71 -25.59
CA HIS A 76 -18.26 -5.35 -24.79
C HIS A 76 -19.29 -6.46 -24.85
N THR A 77 -19.90 -6.77 -23.74
CA THR A 77 -20.92 -7.82 -23.61
C THR A 77 -22.09 -7.36 -22.76
N VAL A 78 -23.24 -7.96 -22.98
CA VAL A 78 -24.34 -7.94 -22.03
C VAL A 78 -24.35 -9.29 -21.34
N ILE A 79 -24.26 -9.32 -20.04
CA ILE A 79 -24.27 -10.55 -19.25
C ILE A 79 -25.46 -10.57 -18.31
N LYS A 80 -25.93 -11.78 -18.02
CA LYS A 80 -26.85 -12.07 -16.93
C LYS A 80 -26.21 -13.13 -16.06
N SER A 81 -25.89 -12.79 -14.81
CA SER A 81 -25.23 -13.72 -13.89
C SER A 81 -26.27 -14.71 -13.34
N ASP A 82 -25.98 -16.00 -13.44
CA ASP A 82 -26.86 -17.07 -12.94
C ASP A 82 -26.72 -17.26 -11.43
N ARG A 83 -25.54 -16.97 -10.87
CA ARG A 83 -25.24 -17.26 -9.47
C ARG A 83 -24.21 -16.29 -8.87
N ARG A 84 -24.43 -15.89 -7.62
CA ARG A 84 -23.46 -15.20 -6.78
C ARG A 84 -22.96 -16.13 -5.68
N PHE A 85 -21.63 -16.22 -5.53
CA PHE A 85 -20.99 -16.96 -4.44
C PHE A 85 -20.30 -15.98 -3.46
N ALA A 86 -20.40 -16.30 -2.17
CA ALA A 86 -19.42 -15.80 -1.21
C ALA A 86 -18.13 -16.63 -1.32
N TYR A 87 -17.01 -16.08 -0.87
CA TYR A 87 -15.74 -16.82 -0.90
C TYR A 87 -15.78 -18.09 -0.05
N GLU A 88 -16.49 -18.04 1.06
CA GLU A 88 -16.69 -19.15 2.00
C GLU A 88 -17.46 -20.30 1.32
N ASP A 89 -18.52 -19.99 0.58
CA ASP A 89 -19.32 -20.98 -0.15
C ASP A 89 -18.50 -21.67 -1.24
N ALA A 90 -17.77 -20.88 -2.04
CA ALA A 90 -16.90 -21.42 -3.08
C ALA A 90 -15.75 -22.25 -2.47
N GLN A 91 -15.19 -21.83 -1.35
CA GLN A 91 -14.15 -22.56 -0.63
C GLN A 91 -14.66 -23.90 -0.12
N GLN A 92 -15.87 -23.95 0.42
CA GLN A 92 -16.50 -25.19 0.85
C GLN A 92 -16.68 -26.19 -0.31
N VAL A 93 -17.07 -25.68 -1.51
CA VAL A 93 -17.16 -26.52 -2.71
C VAL A 93 -15.78 -27.07 -3.10
N ILE A 94 -14.74 -26.25 -3.06
CA ILE A 94 -13.35 -26.65 -3.38
C ILE A 94 -12.87 -27.74 -2.40
N GLU A 95 -13.13 -27.58 -1.11
CA GLU A 95 -12.67 -28.51 -0.05
C GLU A 95 -13.43 -29.81 -0.03
N THR A 96 -14.76 -29.78 -0.25
CA THR A 96 -15.62 -30.95 -0.12
C THR A 96 -15.88 -31.69 -1.42
N GLY A 97 -15.66 -31.04 -2.56
CA GLY A 97 -16.04 -31.56 -3.88
C GLY A 97 -17.56 -31.70 -4.06
N LYS A 98 -18.35 -30.94 -3.28
CA LYS A 98 -19.83 -31.00 -3.31
C LYS A 98 -20.40 -29.58 -3.19
N GLY A 99 -21.51 -29.33 -3.85
CA GLY A 99 -22.24 -28.06 -3.77
C GLY A 99 -22.76 -27.62 -5.12
N ASP A 100 -23.28 -26.39 -5.11
CA ASP A 100 -23.79 -25.74 -6.31
C ASP A 100 -22.66 -25.42 -7.29
N MET A 101 -22.87 -25.62 -8.60
CA MET A 101 -21.89 -25.43 -9.67
C MET A 101 -20.52 -26.07 -9.38
N CYS A 102 -20.55 -27.24 -8.75
CA CYS A 102 -19.34 -27.92 -8.28
C CYS A 102 -18.34 -28.20 -9.42
N ASN A 103 -18.80 -28.66 -10.56
CA ASN A 103 -17.95 -29.01 -11.70
C ASN A 103 -17.24 -27.75 -12.24
N GLU A 104 -17.97 -26.65 -12.35
CA GLU A 104 -17.46 -25.37 -12.83
C GLU A 104 -16.41 -24.82 -11.87
N ILE A 105 -16.71 -24.79 -10.57
CA ILE A 105 -15.78 -24.29 -9.54
C ILE A 105 -14.52 -25.13 -9.48
N LEU A 106 -14.62 -26.47 -9.50
CA LEU A 106 -13.45 -27.35 -9.45
C LEU A 106 -12.61 -27.25 -10.72
N THR A 107 -13.25 -27.14 -11.90
CA THR A 107 -12.53 -26.91 -13.16
C THR A 107 -11.77 -25.60 -13.15
N LEU A 108 -12.41 -24.50 -12.72
CA LEU A 108 -11.76 -23.19 -12.60
C LEU A 108 -10.63 -23.22 -11.58
N ASN A 109 -10.81 -23.92 -10.45
CA ASN A 109 -9.78 -24.05 -9.43
C ASN A 109 -8.54 -24.81 -9.94
N ASP A 110 -8.73 -25.91 -10.68
CA ASP A 110 -7.64 -26.67 -11.31
C ASP A 110 -6.86 -25.80 -12.30
N LEU A 111 -7.56 -25.07 -13.16
CA LEU A 111 -6.92 -24.13 -14.11
C LEU A 111 -6.17 -23.01 -13.37
N ALA A 112 -6.74 -22.43 -12.31
CA ALA A 112 -6.11 -21.39 -11.52
C ALA A 112 -4.83 -21.89 -10.84
N GLN A 113 -4.84 -23.12 -10.28
CA GLN A 113 -3.65 -23.72 -9.68
C GLN A 113 -2.53 -23.93 -10.73
N LYS A 114 -2.89 -24.34 -11.95
CA LYS A 114 -1.93 -24.47 -13.06
C LYS A 114 -1.37 -23.12 -13.49
N LEU A 115 -2.19 -22.08 -13.59
CA LEU A 115 -1.74 -20.71 -13.87
C LEU A 115 -0.76 -20.22 -12.80
N ARG A 116 -1.12 -20.40 -11.54
CA ARG A 116 -0.29 -20.03 -10.39
C ARG A 116 1.06 -20.75 -10.38
N THR A 117 1.04 -22.07 -10.60
CA THR A 117 2.26 -22.88 -10.68
C THR A 117 3.19 -22.39 -11.78
N LYS A 118 2.66 -22.05 -12.95
CA LYS A 118 3.44 -21.49 -14.06
C LYS A 118 4.01 -20.14 -13.72
N ARG A 119 3.24 -19.27 -13.07
CA ARG A 119 3.67 -17.93 -12.66
C ARG A 119 4.84 -18.02 -11.68
N PHE A 120 4.77 -18.85 -10.66
CA PHE A 120 5.89 -19.08 -9.73
C PHE A 120 7.08 -19.75 -10.41
N ALA A 121 6.87 -20.70 -11.30
CA ALA A 121 7.93 -21.29 -12.12
C ALA A 121 8.63 -20.24 -13.01
N ASN A 122 7.92 -19.18 -13.41
CA ASN A 122 8.47 -18.04 -14.13
C ASN A 122 9.19 -17.02 -13.25
N GLY A 123 9.08 -17.15 -11.92
CA GLY A 123 9.81 -16.33 -10.96
C GLY A 123 8.97 -15.26 -10.28
N ALA A 124 7.64 -15.43 -10.22
CA ALA A 124 6.83 -14.58 -9.36
C ALA A 124 7.26 -14.73 -7.89
N VAL A 125 7.23 -13.66 -7.11
CA VAL A 125 7.60 -13.69 -5.70
C VAL A 125 6.37 -13.97 -4.85
N ALA A 126 6.49 -14.91 -3.92
CA ALA A 126 5.41 -15.29 -3.01
C ALA A 126 5.55 -14.53 -1.70
N PHE A 127 4.69 -13.54 -1.47
CA PHE A 127 4.52 -12.96 -0.15
C PHE A 127 3.11 -13.27 0.36
N ASN A 128 3.05 -13.96 1.48
CA ASN A 128 1.79 -14.08 2.20
C ASN A 128 1.56 -12.77 2.94
N ARG A 129 0.44 -12.12 2.66
CA ARG A 129 -0.01 -10.97 3.44
C ARG A 129 -1.14 -11.42 4.33
N GLU A 130 -0.95 -11.21 5.59
CA GLU A 130 -2.01 -11.28 6.58
C GLU A 130 -2.69 -9.91 6.64
N GLU A 131 -4.02 -9.89 6.55
CA GLU A 131 -4.80 -8.66 6.62
C GLU A 131 -5.55 -8.62 7.95
N LEU A 132 -5.32 -7.56 8.72
CA LEU A 132 -6.06 -7.31 9.94
C LEU A 132 -7.48 -6.86 9.62
N LYS A 133 -8.46 -7.59 10.13
CA LYS A 133 -9.87 -7.20 10.08
C LYS A 133 -10.38 -6.99 11.48
N PHE A 134 -11.00 -5.85 11.71
CA PHE A 134 -11.64 -5.51 12.96
C PHE A 134 -13.13 -5.82 12.88
N GLU A 135 -13.63 -6.54 13.87
CA GLU A 135 -15.05 -6.57 14.16
C GLU A 135 -15.41 -5.30 14.92
N ILE A 136 -16.39 -4.53 14.42
CA ILE A 136 -16.79 -3.26 14.99
C ILE A 136 -18.27 -3.26 15.35
N ASP A 137 -18.62 -2.55 16.43
CA ASP A 137 -20.02 -2.34 16.81
C ASP A 137 -20.71 -1.26 15.94
N GLU A 138 -22.00 -1.02 16.20
CA GLU A 138 -22.81 -0.02 15.50
C GLU A 138 -22.26 1.41 15.65
N ASN A 139 -21.45 1.68 16.66
CA ASN A 139 -20.80 2.96 16.92
C ASN A 139 -19.39 3.04 16.32
N GLY A 140 -18.95 1.97 15.64
CA GLY A 140 -17.63 1.85 15.05
C GLY A 140 -16.52 1.54 16.07
N LYS A 141 -16.85 1.09 17.30
CA LYS A 141 -15.87 0.67 18.29
C LYS A 141 -15.37 -0.75 17.95
N PRO A 142 -14.05 -1.02 17.96
CA PRO A 142 -13.52 -2.34 17.71
C PRO A 142 -13.82 -3.30 18.89
N LEU A 143 -14.40 -4.46 18.56
CA LEU A 143 -14.76 -5.52 19.51
C LEU A 143 -13.72 -6.64 19.48
N ALA A 144 -13.28 -7.05 18.29
CA ALA A 144 -12.30 -8.10 18.07
C ALA A 144 -11.40 -7.79 16.88
N VAL A 145 -10.26 -8.46 16.81
CA VAL A 145 -9.32 -8.40 15.70
C VAL A 145 -9.15 -9.82 15.15
N HIS A 146 -9.25 -9.97 13.84
CA HIS A 146 -9.09 -11.24 13.14
C HIS A 146 -8.07 -11.10 12.03
N VAL A 147 -7.25 -12.13 11.85
CA VAL A 147 -6.35 -12.24 10.70
C VAL A 147 -7.11 -12.92 9.56
N HIS A 148 -7.21 -12.22 8.44
CA HIS A 148 -7.78 -12.78 7.22
C HIS A 148 -6.69 -13.44 6.38
N VAL A 149 -6.79 -14.76 6.23
CA VAL A 149 -5.89 -15.55 5.38
C VAL A 149 -6.55 -15.83 4.04
N SER A 150 -5.85 -15.53 2.94
CA SER A 150 -6.32 -15.81 1.58
C SER A 150 -6.37 -17.33 1.34
N LYS A 151 -7.58 -17.86 1.01
CA LYS A 151 -7.83 -19.25 0.70
C LYS A 151 -7.84 -19.54 -0.80
N GLU A 152 -8.04 -20.81 -1.21
CA GLU A 152 -7.99 -21.22 -2.62
C GLU A 152 -9.07 -20.52 -3.47
N ALA A 153 -10.27 -20.27 -2.93
CA ALA A 153 -11.31 -19.51 -3.63
C ALA A 153 -10.88 -18.07 -3.95
N ASN A 154 -10.13 -17.41 -3.04
CA ASN A 154 -9.57 -16.08 -3.31
C ASN A 154 -8.51 -16.15 -4.41
N LYS A 155 -7.62 -17.14 -4.34
CA LYS A 155 -6.53 -17.35 -5.31
C LYS A 155 -7.07 -17.70 -6.70
N LEU A 156 -8.19 -18.44 -6.78
CA LEU A 156 -8.86 -18.72 -8.04
C LEU A 156 -9.23 -17.44 -8.77
N ILE A 157 -9.92 -16.54 -8.08
CA ILE A 157 -10.32 -15.26 -8.66
C ILE A 157 -9.10 -14.40 -8.99
N GLU A 158 -8.10 -14.35 -8.10
CA GLU A 158 -6.84 -13.64 -8.33
C GLU A 158 -6.17 -14.06 -9.62
N GLU A 159 -5.97 -15.36 -9.87
CA GLU A 159 -5.25 -15.84 -11.06
C GLU A 159 -5.99 -15.50 -12.37
N PHE A 160 -7.34 -15.59 -12.41
CA PHE A 160 -8.08 -15.17 -13.60
C PHE A 160 -8.10 -13.65 -13.78
N MET A 161 -8.09 -12.86 -12.71
CA MET A 161 -7.91 -11.41 -12.80
C MET A 161 -6.51 -11.06 -13.30
N LEU A 162 -5.47 -11.73 -12.80
CA LEU A 162 -4.09 -11.56 -13.27
C LEU A 162 -3.97 -11.91 -14.76
N LEU A 163 -4.56 -13.03 -15.19
CA LEU A 163 -4.57 -13.45 -16.59
C LEU A 163 -5.22 -12.39 -17.49
N ALA A 164 -6.39 -11.85 -17.08
CA ALA A 164 -7.08 -10.83 -17.85
C ALA A 164 -6.24 -9.55 -17.94
N ASN A 165 -5.68 -9.08 -16.83
CA ASN A 165 -4.83 -7.90 -16.77
C ASN A 165 -3.57 -8.04 -17.64
N GLU A 166 -2.91 -9.21 -17.59
CA GLU A 166 -1.74 -9.52 -18.45
C GLU A 166 -2.12 -9.46 -19.93
N LYS A 167 -3.19 -10.16 -20.35
CA LYS A 167 -3.57 -10.25 -21.75
C LYS A 167 -4.07 -8.92 -22.32
N VAL A 168 -4.73 -8.11 -21.52
CA VAL A 168 -5.10 -6.74 -21.89
C VAL A 168 -3.85 -5.88 -22.12
N ALA A 169 -2.85 -5.97 -21.26
CA ALA A 169 -1.59 -5.24 -21.44
C ALA A 169 -0.80 -5.73 -22.66
N GLU A 170 -0.70 -7.05 -22.85
CA GLU A 170 -0.06 -7.65 -24.04
C GLU A 170 -0.76 -7.24 -25.34
N HIS A 171 -2.10 -7.15 -25.35
CA HIS A 171 -2.89 -6.81 -26.53
C HIS A 171 -2.48 -5.48 -27.15
N ILE A 172 -2.16 -4.49 -26.34
CA ILE A 172 -1.72 -3.17 -26.79
C ILE A 172 -0.20 -3.06 -26.85
N GLY A 173 0.53 -3.63 -25.87
CA GLY A 173 1.98 -3.47 -25.75
C GLY A 173 2.79 -4.37 -26.69
N LYS A 174 2.31 -5.59 -26.97
CA LYS A 174 3.05 -6.60 -27.75
C LYS A 174 2.66 -6.54 -29.22
N VAL A 175 3.16 -5.53 -29.93
CA VAL A 175 2.88 -5.36 -31.35
C VAL A 175 3.86 -6.13 -32.23
N LYS A 176 3.36 -6.76 -33.28
CA LYS A 176 4.21 -7.49 -34.25
C LYS A 176 4.98 -6.56 -35.17
N LYS A 177 4.47 -5.37 -35.48
CA LYS A 177 5.09 -4.35 -36.36
C LYS A 177 4.73 -2.95 -35.90
N GLY A 178 5.69 -2.02 -35.95
CA GLY A 178 5.50 -0.62 -35.58
C GLY A 178 5.77 -0.34 -34.10
N LYS A 179 5.31 0.83 -33.62
CA LYS A 179 5.38 1.20 -32.23
C LYS A 179 4.05 0.89 -31.55
N ALA A 180 4.11 0.37 -30.33
CA ALA A 180 2.92 0.24 -29.49
C ALA A 180 2.28 1.61 -29.26
N LYS A 181 0.96 1.65 -29.16
CA LYS A 181 0.21 2.86 -28.75
C LYS A 181 0.46 3.13 -27.26
N ALA A 182 0.42 4.39 -26.84
CA ALA A 182 0.51 4.76 -25.45
C ALA A 182 -0.58 4.06 -24.63
N PHE A 183 -0.20 3.47 -23.51
CA PHE A 183 -1.10 2.66 -22.68
C PHE A 183 -0.72 2.79 -21.22
N VAL A 184 -1.65 2.53 -20.30
CA VAL A 184 -1.40 2.53 -18.87
C VAL A 184 -0.93 1.15 -18.44
N TYR A 185 0.25 1.08 -17.86
CA TYR A 185 0.81 -0.15 -17.30
C TYR A 185 0.87 -0.03 -15.77
N ARG A 186 0.71 -1.15 -15.09
CA ARG A 186 1.08 -1.31 -13.69
C ARG A 186 2.46 -1.91 -13.64
N ILE A 187 3.44 -1.10 -13.37
CA ILE A 187 4.85 -1.49 -13.37
C ILE A 187 5.34 -1.79 -11.96
N HIS A 188 6.27 -2.72 -11.87
CA HIS A 188 7.01 -3.02 -10.64
C HIS A 188 8.46 -3.27 -11.02
N ASP A 189 9.31 -2.31 -10.71
CA ASP A 189 10.72 -2.35 -11.05
C ASP A 189 11.48 -3.41 -10.25
N VAL A 190 12.70 -3.71 -10.67
CA VAL A 190 13.60 -4.62 -9.97
C VAL A 190 13.93 -4.08 -8.56
N PRO A 191 14.27 -4.95 -7.60
CA PRO A 191 14.70 -4.54 -6.27
C PRO A 191 15.89 -3.58 -6.33
N ASN A 192 15.97 -2.68 -5.34
CA ASN A 192 17.15 -1.85 -5.15
C ASN A 192 18.37 -2.74 -4.85
N SER A 193 19.46 -2.58 -5.62
CA SER A 193 20.66 -3.42 -5.53
C SER A 193 21.29 -3.44 -4.14
N ASP A 194 21.36 -2.26 -3.48
CA ASP A 194 22.00 -2.13 -2.18
C ASP A 194 21.18 -2.80 -1.08
N LYS A 195 19.84 -2.62 -1.14
CA LYS A 195 18.93 -3.28 -0.21
C LYS A 195 18.90 -4.78 -0.41
N LEU A 196 18.92 -5.25 -1.66
CA LEU A 196 18.98 -6.68 -1.97
C LEU A 196 20.30 -7.31 -1.50
N SER A 197 21.44 -6.61 -1.66
CA SER A 197 22.73 -7.05 -1.16
C SER A 197 22.75 -7.12 0.37
N ASN A 198 22.23 -6.09 1.05
CA ASN A 198 22.12 -6.11 2.51
C ASN A 198 21.22 -7.26 3.01
N PHE A 199 20.09 -7.50 2.35
CA PHE A 199 19.24 -8.66 2.65
C PHE A 199 19.98 -9.99 2.48
N ALA A 200 20.74 -10.17 1.38
CA ALA A 200 21.53 -11.37 1.14
C ALA A 200 22.63 -11.57 2.19
N ASP A 201 23.29 -10.49 2.61
CA ASP A 201 24.32 -10.52 3.65
C ASP A 201 23.73 -10.94 5.01
N ILE A 202 22.56 -10.44 5.36
CA ILE A 202 21.85 -10.83 6.58
C ILE A 202 21.42 -12.30 6.50
N ALA A 203 20.79 -12.71 5.40
CA ALA A 203 20.38 -14.10 5.18
C ALA A 203 21.56 -15.08 5.27
N SER A 204 22.75 -14.68 4.79
CA SER A 204 23.95 -15.51 4.83
C SER A 204 24.44 -15.83 6.25
N ARG A 205 24.18 -14.95 7.22
CA ARG A 205 24.53 -15.15 8.64
C ARG A 205 23.69 -16.24 9.29
N PHE A 206 22.49 -16.48 8.76
CA PHE A 206 21.63 -17.59 9.15
C PHE A 206 21.85 -18.85 8.31
N GLY A 207 22.85 -18.82 7.42
CA GLY A 207 23.22 -19.97 6.58
C GLY A 207 22.45 -20.07 5.27
N TYR A 208 21.62 -19.06 4.93
CA TYR A 208 20.85 -19.05 3.69
C TYR A 208 21.58 -18.29 2.57
N LYS A 209 21.36 -18.72 1.32
CA LYS A 209 21.99 -18.11 0.14
C LYS A 209 20.93 -17.45 -0.73
N VAL A 210 21.06 -16.14 -0.95
CA VAL A 210 20.25 -15.35 -1.88
C VAL A 210 21.15 -14.88 -3.01
N LYS A 211 20.70 -15.08 -4.25
CA LYS A 211 21.36 -14.51 -5.44
C LYS A 211 21.02 -13.02 -5.55
N THR A 212 22.03 -12.18 -5.66
CA THR A 212 21.88 -10.73 -5.89
C THR A 212 22.17 -10.35 -7.34
N GLN A 213 22.71 -11.29 -8.12
CA GLN A 213 23.04 -11.10 -9.54
C GLN A 213 22.50 -12.27 -10.38
N GLY A 214 22.27 -12.01 -11.66
CA GLY A 214 21.74 -12.98 -12.60
C GLY A 214 20.45 -12.50 -13.24
N SER A 215 19.70 -13.39 -13.88
CA SER A 215 18.38 -13.06 -14.41
C SER A 215 17.37 -12.83 -13.28
N VAL A 216 16.37 -11.97 -13.51
CA VAL A 216 15.25 -11.73 -12.59
C VAL A 216 14.66 -13.03 -12.05
N LYS A 217 14.48 -14.01 -12.95
CA LYS A 217 13.96 -15.34 -12.60
C LYS A 217 14.84 -16.10 -11.61
N GLU A 218 16.15 -16.01 -11.74
CA GLU A 218 17.08 -16.70 -10.82
C GLU A 218 17.13 -16.03 -9.45
N VAL A 219 17.13 -14.69 -9.42
CA VAL A 219 17.10 -13.93 -8.17
C VAL A 219 15.80 -14.25 -7.41
N ASN A 220 14.64 -14.15 -8.08
CA ASN A 220 13.35 -14.41 -7.46
C ASN A 220 13.19 -15.86 -6.98
N ARG A 221 13.68 -16.82 -7.74
CA ARG A 221 13.71 -18.22 -7.30
C ARG A 221 14.53 -18.40 -6.03
N SER A 222 15.67 -17.71 -5.92
CA SER A 222 16.49 -17.81 -4.70
C SER A 222 15.82 -17.18 -3.48
N ILE A 223 15.07 -16.08 -3.68
CA ILE A 223 14.26 -15.43 -2.62
C ILE A 223 13.13 -16.37 -2.20
N ASN A 224 12.36 -16.91 -3.15
CA ASN A 224 11.28 -17.85 -2.85
C ASN A 224 11.78 -19.12 -2.13
N ALA A 225 12.94 -19.66 -2.57
CA ALA A 225 13.54 -20.80 -1.93
C ALA A 225 13.97 -20.50 -0.47
N LEU A 226 14.47 -19.29 -0.21
CA LEU A 226 14.76 -18.84 1.14
C LEU A 226 13.48 -18.74 1.97
N LEU A 227 12.46 -18.04 1.47
CA LEU A 227 11.19 -17.85 2.18
C LEU A 227 10.54 -19.19 2.55
N GLU A 228 10.63 -20.19 1.67
CA GLU A 228 10.12 -21.54 1.98
C GLU A 228 10.99 -22.28 3.00
N GLN A 229 12.32 -22.09 2.96
CA GLN A 229 13.25 -22.73 3.91
C GLN A 229 13.15 -22.16 5.33
N VAL A 230 12.79 -20.90 5.50
CA VAL A 230 12.67 -20.24 6.80
C VAL A 230 11.33 -20.48 7.47
N LYS A 231 10.35 -21.02 6.76
CA LYS A 231 8.99 -21.22 7.23
C LYS A 231 8.92 -22.00 8.53
N GLY A 232 8.26 -21.46 9.54
CA GLY A 232 8.16 -22.02 10.90
C GLY A 232 9.43 -21.89 11.74
N LYS A 233 10.43 -21.10 11.28
CA LYS A 233 11.68 -20.86 12.04
C LYS A 233 11.68 -19.47 12.68
N PRO A 234 12.46 -19.26 13.74
CA PRO A 234 12.51 -17.96 14.44
C PRO A 234 12.86 -16.76 13.55
N GLU A 235 13.70 -17.00 12.50
CA GLU A 235 14.14 -15.96 11.57
C GLU A 235 13.17 -15.70 10.40
N GLU A 236 12.05 -16.42 10.30
CA GLU A 236 11.09 -16.33 9.18
C GLU A 236 10.62 -14.90 8.98
N GLU A 237 10.14 -14.29 10.05
CA GLU A 237 9.50 -12.98 9.96
C GLU A 237 10.52 -11.88 9.62
N MET A 238 11.65 -11.88 10.28
CA MET A 238 12.75 -10.96 9.98
C MET A 238 13.15 -11.02 8.51
N LEU A 239 13.39 -12.22 7.98
CA LEU A 239 13.83 -12.40 6.60
C LEU A 239 12.72 -12.06 5.59
N SER A 240 11.46 -12.33 5.93
CA SER A 240 10.29 -11.93 5.12
C SER A 240 10.14 -10.41 5.03
N ILE A 241 10.24 -9.71 6.16
CA ILE A 241 10.19 -8.24 6.21
C ILE A 241 11.34 -7.63 5.40
N LEU A 242 12.56 -8.13 5.55
CA LEU A 242 13.73 -7.63 4.82
C LEU A 242 13.62 -7.88 3.32
N ALA A 243 13.10 -9.05 2.91
CA ALA A 243 12.82 -9.34 1.51
C ALA A 243 11.83 -8.34 0.93
N ILE A 244 10.70 -8.06 1.61
CA ILE A 244 9.71 -7.07 1.19
C ILE A 244 10.31 -5.66 1.12
N ARG A 245 11.10 -5.25 2.11
CA ARG A 245 11.74 -3.92 2.15
C ARG A 245 12.79 -3.72 1.06
N SER A 246 13.33 -4.80 0.50
CA SER A 246 14.25 -4.73 -0.64
C SER A 246 13.55 -4.44 -1.97
N MET A 247 12.24 -4.72 -2.07
CA MET A 247 11.46 -4.55 -3.29
C MET A 247 11.15 -3.08 -3.58
N ALA A 248 11.02 -2.75 -4.86
CA ALA A 248 10.47 -1.49 -5.30
C ALA A 248 8.96 -1.42 -5.00
N LYS A 249 8.35 -0.25 -5.10
CA LYS A 249 6.89 -0.11 -5.07
C LYS A 249 6.35 -0.20 -6.49
N ALA A 250 5.23 -0.92 -6.66
CA ALA A 250 4.51 -0.89 -7.92
C ALA A 250 3.82 0.47 -8.13
N THR A 251 3.87 1.00 -9.34
CA THR A 251 3.28 2.29 -9.73
C THR A 251 2.58 2.18 -11.09
N TYR A 252 1.82 3.20 -11.48
CA TYR A 252 1.31 3.31 -12.84
C TYR A 252 2.28 4.12 -13.70
N SER A 253 2.45 3.73 -14.95
CA SER A 253 3.27 4.45 -15.93
C SER A 253 2.78 4.17 -17.34
N ALA A 254 2.98 5.12 -18.25
CA ALA A 254 2.78 4.91 -19.69
C ALA A 254 3.97 4.21 -20.35
N THR A 255 5.07 4.01 -19.63
CA THR A 255 6.27 3.29 -20.07
C THR A 255 6.32 1.91 -19.41
N ASN A 256 6.28 0.85 -20.21
CA ASN A 256 6.33 -0.51 -19.70
C ASN A 256 7.76 -0.94 -19.34
N VAL A 257 7.96 -1.38 -18.11
CA VAL A 257 9.19 -2.04 -17.63
C VAL A 257 8.92 -3.46 -17.11
N GLY A 258 7.68 -3.93 -17.24
CA GLY A 258 7.21 -5.18 -16.69
C GLY A 258 6.80 -5.08 -15.20
N HIS A 259 6.42 -6.21 -14.66
CA HIS A 259 6.03 -6.32 -13.24
C HIS A 259 6.86 -7.38 -12.54
N TYR A 260 7.95 -6.96 -11.91
CA TYR A 260 8.93 -7.82 -11.26
C TYR A 260 8.29 -8.86 -10.31
N GLY A 261 7.47 -8.43 -9.36
CA GLY A 261 6.89 -9.31 -8.35
C GLY A 261 5.93 -10.37 -8.91
N LEU A 262 5.27 -10.10 -10.05
CA LEU A 262 4.37 -11.04 -10.73
C LEU A 262 5.08 -11.87 -11.83
N ALA A 263 6.30 -11.50 -12.19
CA ALA A 263 7.05 -12.07 -13.32
C ALA A 263 6.30 -11.93 -14.67
N PHE A 264 5.66 -10.78 -14.90
CA PHE A 264 5.00 -10.46 -16.15
C PHE A 264 5.78 -9.41 -16.93
N ASP A 265 5.95 -9.65 -18.24
CA ASP A 265 6.56 -8.69 -19.18
C ASP A 265 5.61 -7.51 -19.46
N TYR A 266 4.30 -7.74 -19.42
CA TYR A 266 3.24 -6.76 -19.62
C TYR A 266 2.19 -6.93 -18.53
N TYR A 267 1.85 -5.85 -17.86
CA TYR A 267 0.79 -5.89 -16.85
C TYR A 267 0.09 -4.55 -16.73
N THR A 268 -1.21 -4.59 -16.56
CA THR A 268 -2.05 -3.42 -16.31
C THR A 268 -3.13 -3.77 -15.28
N HIS A 269 -3.88 -2.78 -14.85
CA HIS A 269 -5.10 -2.98 -14.11
C HIS A 269 -6.30 -2.71 -15.01
N PHE A 270 -7.16 -3.71 -15.19
CA PHE A 270 -8.37 -3.68 -16.01
C PHE A 270 -9.61 -4.10 -15.22
N THR A 271 -9.44 -4.89 -14.17
CA THR A 271 -10.49 -5.69 -13.53
C THR A 271 -11.26 -4.99 -12.43
N SER A 272 -11.03 -3.70 -12.14
CA SER A 272 -11.70 -3.00 -11.03
C SER A 272 -12.02 -1.52 -11.33
N PRO A 273 -12.74 -1.17 -12.41
CA PRO A 273 -13.01 0.22 -12.80
C PRO A 273 -13.97 0.96 -11.87
N ILE A 274 -14.74 0.26 -11.03
CA ILE A 274 -15.62 0.88 -10.02
C ILE A 274 -14.81 1.59 -8.94
N ARG A 275 -13.63 1.05 -8.60
CA ARG A 275 -12.83 1.50 -7.47
C ARG A 275 -11.43 2.00 -7.82
N ARG A 276 -11.02 1.92 -9.08
CA ARG A 276 -9.73 2.40 -9.56
C ARG A 276 -9.91 3.15 -10.89
N TYR A 277 -9.49 4.40 -10.92
CA TYR A 277 -9.54 5.23 -12.13
C TYR A 277 -8.60 4.73 -13.25
N PRO A 278 -7.38 4.22 -12.96
CA PRO A 278 -6.54 3.62 -14.00
C PRO A 278 -7.22 2.52 -14.82
N ASP A 279 -8.09 1.72 -14.20
CA ASP A 279 -8.86 0.70 -14.93
C ASP A 279 -9.84 1.35 -15.92
N MET A 280 -10.48 2.46 -15.55
CA MET A 280 -11.32 3.24 -16.48
C MET A 280 -10.51 3.84 -17.62
N MET A 281 -9.28 4.34 -17.36
CA MET A 281 -8.37 4.80 -18.39
C MET A 281 -8.04 3.68 -19.38
N VAL A 282 -7.75 2.49 -18.86
CA VAL A 282 -7.47 1.29 -19.67
C VAL A 282 -8.66 0.91 -20.54
N HIS A 283 -9.88 0.85 -19.99
CA HIS A 283 -11.10 0.58 -20.77
C HIS A 283 -11.27 1.56 -21.91
N ARG A 284 -11.15 2.85 -21.66
CA ARG A 284 -11.26 3.90 -22.69
C ARG A 284 -10.18 3.83 -23.76
N LEU A 285 -8.96 3.49 -23.38
CA LEU A 285 -7.87 3.32 -24.34
C LEU A 285 -8.09 2.09 -25.23
N LEU A 286 -8.60 0.99 -24.68
CA LEU A 286 -9.00 -0.18 -25.45
C LEU A 286 -10.05 0.17 -26.49
N ASP A 287 -11.14 0.84 -26.09
CA ASP A 287 -12.22 1.26 -26.97
C ASP A 287 -11.74 2.19 -28.08
N ARG A 288 -10.95 3.20 -27.70
CA ARG A 288 -10.35 4.13 -28.66
C ARG A 288 -9.51 3.41 -29.70
N TYR A 289 -8.71 2.44 -29.28
CA TYR A 289 -7.80 1.75 -30.16
C TYR A 289 -8.48 0.66 -31.00
N ALA A 290 -9.51 0.01 -30.47
CA ALA A 290 -10.36 -0.91 -31.22
C ALA A 290 -11.14 -0.17 -32.33
N ALA A 291 -11.59 1.05 -32.09
CA ALA A 291 -12.20 1.91 -33.10
C ALA A 291 -11.20 2.53 -34.10
N GLY A 292 -9.91 2.12 -34.09
CA GLY A 292 -8.88 2.64 -35.01
C GLY A 292 -8.32 4.01 -34.63
N GLY A 293 -8.63 4.53 -33.44
CA GLY A 293 -8.15 5.83 -32.95
C GLY A 293 -6.64 5.92 -32.86
N ARG A 294 -6.11 7.16 -33.00
CA ARG A 294 -4.66 7.44 -32.86
C ARG A 294 -4.24 7.30 -31.39
N SER A 295 -2.94 7.00 -31.21
CA SER A 295 -2.30 7.02 -29.88
C SER A 295 -2.53 8.36 -29.19
N VAL A 296 -2.79 8.32 -27.90
CA VAL A 296 -2.83 9.52 -27.05
C VAL A 296 -1.43 10.07 -26.84
N SER A 297 -1.33 11.29 -26.29
CA SER A 297 -0.04 11.90 -25.92
C SER A 297 0.61 11.11 -24.79
N LEU A 298 1.81 10.61 -25.01
CA LEU A 298 2.55 9.86 -23.99
C LEU A 298 2.86 10.71 -22.75
N PRO A 299 3.35 11.97 -22.88
CA PRO A 299 3.60 12.81 -21.68
C PRO A 299 2.34 13.09 -20.86
N ALA A 300 1.21 13.41 -21.52
CA ALA A 300 -0.05 13.66 -20.81
C ALA A 300 -0.55 12.41 -20.08
N LEU A 301 -0.42 11.22 -20.71
CA LEU A 301 -0.78 9.96 -20.06
C LEU A 301 0.15 9.63 -18.88
N GLU A 302 1.43 9.97 -18.97
CA GLU A 302 2.38 9.79 -17.89
C GLU A 302 2.05 10.71 -16.70
N ASP A 303 1.67 11.97 -16.95
CA ASP A 303 1.22 12.89 -15.90
C ASP A 303 -0.03 12.34 -15.16
N GLU A 304 -0.98 11.76 -15.89
CA GLU A 304 -2.14 11.07 -15.30
C GLU A 304 -1.71 9.83 -14.48
N CYS A 305 -0.75 9.03 -14.97
CA CYS A 305 -0.19 7.89 -14.24
C CYS A 305 0.49 8.32 -12.93
N HIS A 306 1.21 9.41 -12.93
CA HIS A 306 1.81 9.98 -11.72
C HIS A 306 0.74 10.43 -10.72
N HIS A 307 -0.30 11.14 -11.19
CA HIS A 307 -1.41 11.56 -10.35
C HIS A 307 -2.09 10.37 -9.67
N VAL A 308 -2.50 9.35 -10.44
CA VAL A 308 -3.21 8.19 -9.88
C VAL A 308 -2.33 7.36 -8.93
N SER A 309 -1.01 7.30 -9.17
CA SER A 309 -0.05 6.65 -8.26
C SER A 309 0.08 7.40 -6.94
N ALA A 310 0.08 8.75 -6.98
CA ALA A 310 0.12 9.58 -5.78
C ALA A 310 -1.16 9.43 -4.95
N GLN A 311 -2.33 9.39 -5.59
CA GLN A 311 -3.61 9.19 -4.92
C GLN A 311 -3.74 7.78 -4.33
N GLU A 312 -3.26 6.74 -5.02
CA GLU A 312 -3.19 5.38 -4.48
C GLU A 312 -2.33 5.34 -3.21
N GLN A 313 -1.18 6.01 -3.20
CA GLN A 313 -0.33 6.09 -2.01
C GLN A 313 -1.04 6.81 -0.86
N LEU A 314 -1.73 7.90 -1.13
CA LEU A 314 -2.52 8.64 -0.13
C LEU A 314 -3.65 7.77 0.45
N ALA A 315 -4.35 7.01 -0.40
CA ALA A 315 -5.39 6.08 0.02
C ALA A 315 -4.83 4.97 0.93
N ALA A 316 -3.69 4.37 0.56
CA ALA A 316 -3.01 3.37 1.35
C ALA A 316 -2.49 3.92 2.70
N ASP A 317 -2.04 5.18 2.74
CA ASP A 317 -1.63 5.85 3.97
C ASP A 317 -2.84 6.11 4.89
N ALA A 318 -3.99 6.48 4.32
CA ALA A 318 -5.24 6.67 5.06
C ALA A 318 -5.76 5.34 5.65
N GLU A 319 -5.71 4.25 4.88
CA GLU A 319 -6.07 2.90 5.31
C GLU A 319 -5.19 2.46 6.50
N ARG A 320 -3.86 2.54 6.36
CA ARG A 320 -2.92 2.24 7.45
C ARG A 320 -3.17 3.09 8.70
N ALA A 321 -3.45 4.39 8.50
CA ALA A 321 -3.76 5.28 9.61
C ALA A 321 -5.08 4.92 10.31
N SER A 322 -6.07 4.40 9.57
CA SER A 322 -7.33 3.91 10.11
C SER A 322 -7.14 2.62 10.90
N ILE A 323 -6.40 1.66 10.36
CA ILE A 323 -6.04 0.41 11.04
C ILE A 323 -5.30 0.73 12.35
N LYS A 324 -4.27 1.57 12.29
CA LYS A 324 -3.49 1.99 13.46
C LYS A 324 -4.36 2.69 14.51
N TYR A 325 -5.29 3.55 14.10
CA TYR A 325 -6.22 4.20 15.01
C TYR A 325 -7.10 3.17 15.73
N LYS A 326 -7.65 2.21 14.99
CA LYS A 326 -8.52 1.17 15.55
C LYS A 326 -7.75 0.17 16.44
N ALA A 327 -6.50 -0.14 16.11
CA ALA A 327 -5.62 -0.94 16.97
C ALA A 327 -5.35 -0.23 18.31
N VAL A 328 -5.06 1.08 18.29
CA VAL A 328 -4.87 1.87 19.53
C VAL A 328 -6.17 1.97 20.33
N GLU A 329 -7.33 2.11 19.67
CA GLU A 329 -8.64 2.13 20.34
C GLU A 329 -8.94 0.78 21.02
N PHE A 330 -8.67 -0.33 20.33
CA PHE A 330 -8.85 -1.69 20.81
C PHE A 330 -7.96 -2.00 22.03
N MET A 331 -6.69 -1.64 21.95
CA MET A 331 -5.70 -1.85 23.01
C MET A 331 -5.89 -0.88 24.19
N GLY A 332 -6.56 0.25 23.97
CA GLY A 332 -6.87 1.20 25.03
C GLY A 332 -7.76 0.65 26.15
N ASP A 333 -8.60 -0.34 25.84
CA ASP A 333 -9.41 -1.06 26.82
C ASP A 333 -8.62 -2.15 27.59
N ARG A 334 -7.36 -2.43 27.18
CA ARG A 334 -6.48 -3.50 27.69
C ARG A 334 -5.20 -2.99 28.36
N LEU A 335 -5.26 -1.77 28.90
CA LEU A 335 -4.12 -1.18 29.60
C LEU A 335 -3.74 -2.03 30.82
N GLY A 336 -2.47 -2.37 30.95
CA GLY A 336 -1.92 -3.21 31.99
C GLY A 336 -1.99 -4.71 31.74
N GLU A 337 -2.59 -5.17 30.65
CA GLU A 337 -2.56 -6.56 30.23
C GLU A 337 -1.19 -6.91 29.61
N VAL A 338 -0.80 -8.17 29.77
CA VAL A 338 0.49 -8.71 29.29
C VAL A 338 0.22 -9.57 28.07
N PHE A 339 1.05 -9.38 27.04
CA PHE A 339 0.98 -10.11 25.76
C PHE A 339 2.35 -10.58 25.31
N ASP A 340 2.38 -11.69 24.60
CA ASP A 340 3.54 -12.14 23.84
C ASP A 340 3.50 -11.56 22.44
N GLY A 341 4.66 -11.18 21.95
CA GLY A 341 4.84 -10.62 20.61
C GLY A 341 6.24 -10.86 20.09
N HIS A 342 6.52 -10.27 18.96
CA HIS A 342 7.84 -10.30 18.33
C HIS A 342 8.25 -8.91 17.87
N ILE A 343 9.55 -8.67 17.75
CA ILE A 343 10.10 -7.39 17.31
C ILE A 343 9.90 -7.24 15.80
N SER A 344 8.94 -6.42 15.39
CA SER A 344 8.59 -6.10 13.98
C SER A 344 9.45 -4.99 13.39
N GLY A 345 10.12 -4.20 14.24
CA GLY A 345 10.96 -3.10 13.83
C GLY A 345 11.94 -2.64 14.89
N VAL A 346 13.13 -2.21 14.46
CA VAL A 346 14.15 -1.64 15.35
C VAL A 346 14.60 -0.30 14.80
N THR A 347 14.59 0.73 15.66
CA THR A 347 14.99 2.09 15.33
C THR A 347 15.84 2.69 16.45
N GLU A 348 16.43 3.85 16.23
CA GLU A 348 17.14 4.60 17.27
C GLU A 348 16.23 5.03 18.43
N TRP A 349 14.91 5.09 18.21
CA TRP A 349 13.91 5.54 19.19
C TRP A 349 13.40 4.41 20.07
N GLY A 350 13.48 3.15 19.62
CA GLY A 350 12.98 1.98 20.34
C GLY A 350 12.69 0.77 19.46
N LEU A 351 12.06 -0.22 20.10
CA LEU A 351 11.63 -1.47 19.50
C LEU A 351 10.14 -1.37 19.14
N TYR A 352 9.79 -1.65 17.89
CA TYR A 352 8.41 -1.90 17.51
C TYR A 352 8.12 -3.37 17.74
N VAL A 353 7.02 -3.65 18.42
CA VAL A 353 6.60 -5.02 18.77
C VAL A 353 5.20 -5.24 18.22
N GLU A 354 5.02 -6.30 17.47
CA GLU A 354 3.74 -6.80 17.01
C GLU A 354 3.29 -7.95 17.92
N LEU A 355 2.04 -7.88 18.39
CA LEU A 355 1.48 -8.88 19.30
C LEU A 355 1.03 -10.12 18.52
N ASN A 356 1.35 -11.32 19.01
CA ASN A 356 1.05 -12.57 18.31
C ASN A 356 -0.46 -12.84 18.14
N GLU A 357 -1.28 -12.45 19.11
CA GLU A 357 -2.72 -12.73 19.10
C GLU A 357 -3.53 -11.71 18.29
N THR A 358 -3.16 -10.44 18.39
CA THR A 358 -3.96 -9.33 17.85
C THR A 358 -3.29 -8.63 16.67
N HIS A 359 -2.01 -8.92 16.41
CA HIS A 359 -1.16 -8.24 15.42
C HIS A 359 -1.15 -6.70 15.57
N CYS A 360 -1.54 -6.21 16.76
CA CYS A 360 -1.43 -4.79 17.07
C CYS A 360 0.03 -4.43 17.32
N GLU A 361 0.52 -3.41 16.61
CA GLU A 361 1.89 -2.94 16.75
C GLU A 361 1.98 -1.77 17.74
N GLY A 362 2.93 -1.85 18.67
CA GLY A 362 3.28 -0.77 19.59
C GLY A 362 4.79 -0.60 19.71
N MET A 363 5.24 0.39 20.49
CA MET A 363 6.66 0.72 20.65
C MET A 363 7.08 0.60 22.11
N ILE A 364 8.23 -0.04 22.33
CA ILE A 364 9.00 0.07 23.58
C ILE A 364 10.04 1.15 23.34
N PRO A 365 9.94 2.33 23.95
CA PRO A 365 10.94 3.37 23.82
C PRO A 365 12.30 2.92 24.36
N VAL A 366 13.40 3.29 23.69
CA VAL A 366 14.75 2.92 24.15
C VAL A 366 15.06 3.39 25.55
N ARG A 367 14.45 4.50 25.98
CA ARG A 367 14.59 5.06 27.35
C ARG A 367 13.92 4.20 28.42
N ASP A 368 12.98 3.31 28.03
CA ASP A 368 12.24 2.43 28.94
C ASP A 368 12.88 1.03 29.00
N LEU A 369 14.03 0.85 28.31
CA LEU A 369 14.92 -0.32 28.43
C LEU A 369 15.97 -0.01 29.52
N ASP A 370 15.60 -0.20 30.80
CA ASP A 370 16.35 0.27 31.96
C ASP A 370 17.61 -0.58 32.31
N ASP A 371 17.83 -1.68 31.62
CA ASP A 371 18.86 -2.64 31.95
C ASP A 371 20.26 -2.31 31.41
N ASP A 372 20.35 -1.50 30.33
CA ASP A 372 21.61 -1.06 29.72
C ASP A 372 21.40 0.23 28.88
N PHE A 373 22.48 0.80 28.37
CA PHE A 373 22.46 1.84 27.35
C PHE A 373 22.54 1.20 25.98
N TYR A 374 21.49 1.35 25.17
CA TYR A 374 21.38 0.72 23.87
C TYR A 374 21.80 1.65 22.73
N GLU A 375 22.59 1.10 21.81
CA GLU A 375 22.99 1.74 20.55
C GLU A 375 22.34 1.02 19.37
N PHE A 376 21.83 1.82 18.42
CA PHE A 376 21.20 1.30 17.21
C PHE A 376 22.26 0.94 16.16
N ASP A 377 22.25 -0.30 15.71
CA ASP A 377 23.00 -0.80 14.57
C ASP A 377 22.08 -0.89 13.35
N GLU A 378 22.11 0.14 12.51
CA GLU A 378 21.28 0.23 11.31
C GLU A 378 21.54 -0.91 10.32
N LYS A 379 22.78 -1.38 10.20
CA LYS A 379 23.16 -2.45 9.27
C LYS A 379 22.58 -3.81 9.68
N ASN A 380 22.43 -4.03 10.97
CA ASN A 380 21.97 -5.30 11.52
C ASN A 380 20.53 -5.24 12.04
N TYR A 381 19.85 -4.09 11.93
CA TYR A 381 18.50 -3.86 12.44
C TYR A 381 18.33 -4.33 13.90
N CYS A 382 19.25 -3.89 14.78
CA CYS A 382 19.24 -4.30 16.18
C CYS A 382 19.68 -3.17 17.12
N LEU A 383 19.25 -3.27 18.39
CA LEU A 383 19.77 -2.49 19.51
C LEU A 383 20.77 -3.35 20.26
N ILE A 384 21.96 -2.80 20.55
CA ILE A 384 23.03 -3.49 21.27
C ILE A 384 23.36 -2.74 22.55
N GLY A 385 23.21 -3.40 23.70
CA GLY A 385 23.57 -2.86 25.00
C GLY A 385 25.09 -2.66 25.16
N ARG A 386 25.53 -1.49 25.63
CA ARG A 386 26.95 -1.13 25.78
C ARG A 386 27.68 -1.97 26.80
N ARG A 387 27.04 -2.27 27.96
CA ARG A 387 27.68 -2.96 29.10
C ARG A 387 27.46 -4.46 29.02
N ARG A 388 26.21 -4.89 28.91
CA ARG A 388 25.83 -6.31 28.98
C ARG A 388 25.91 -7.00 27.62
N ARG A 389 26.06 -6.25 26.53
CA ARG A 389 26.04 -6.76 25.16
C ARG A 389 24.75 -7.51 24.79
N HIS A 390 23.68 -7.31 25.58
CA HIS A 390 22.38 -7.83 25.22
C HIS A 390 21.93 -7.22 23.89
N LYS A 391 21.32 -8.03 23.04
CA LYS A 391 20.94 -7.64 21.69
C LYS A 391 19.45 -7.87 21.51
N TYR A 392 18.73 -6.84 21.08
CA TYR A 392 17.38 -6.96 20.56
C TYR A 392 17.41 -6.79 19.06
N GLN A 393 16.93 -7.78 18.33
CA GLN A 393 16.92 -7.77 16.87
C GLN A 393 15.53 -8.05 16.31
N LEU A 394 15.36 -7.75 15.03
CA LEU A 394 14.14 -8.00 14.30
C LEU A 394 13.80 -9.51 14.39
N GLY A 395 12.52 -9.83 14.67
CA GLY A 395 12.02 -11.22 14.80
C GLY A 395 12.20 -11.86 16.19
N ASP A 396 12.90 -11.22 17.14
CA ASP A 396 13.02 -11.76 18.50
C ASP A 396 11.66 -11.77 19.20
N ASN A 397 11.35 -12.89 19.87
CA ASN A 397 10.17 -12.99 20.74
C ASN A 397 10.37 -12.17 22.01
N ILE A 398 9.29 -11.49 22.42
CA ILE A 398 9.32 -10.59 23.56
C ILE A 398 7.96 -10.56 24.27
N THR A 399 7.97 -10.54 25.61
CA THR A 399 6.76 -10.36 26.39
C THR A 399 6.64 -8.91 26.83
N ILE A 400 5.49 -8.30 26.61
CA ILE A 400 5.24 -6.89 26.88
C ILE A 400 3.99 -6.68 27.73
N GLN A 401 3.94 -5.53 28.39
CA GLN A 401 2.72 -5.01 29.00
C GLN A 401 2.28 -3.74 28.29
N VAL A 402 0.98 -3.59 28.07
CA VAL A 402 0.41 -2.38 27.46
C VAL A 402 0.46 -1.24 28.47
N ALA A 403 1.35 -0.28 28.27
CA ALA A 403 1.57 0.83 29.21
C ALA A 403 0.68 2.03 28.90
N ARG A 404 0.53 2.37 27.61
CA ARG A 404 -0.21 3.55 27.18
C ARG A 404 -0.83 3.39 25.80
N ALA A 405 -2.02 3.96 25.62
CA ALA A 405 -2.70 4.08 24.34
C ALA A 405 -3.04 5.56 24.06
N ASP A 406 -2.40 6.17 23.07
CA ASP A 406 -2.61 7.58 22.69
C ASP A 406 -3.35 7.64 21.35
N LEU A 407 -4.66 7.85 21.38
CA LEU A 407 -5.51 7.92 20.18
C LEU A 407 -5.20 9.11 19.26
N ILE A 408 -4.70 10.22 19.83
CA ILE A 408 -4.39 11.41 19.04
C ILE A 408 -3.13 11.18 18.22
N LYS A 409 -2.10 10.65 18.85
CA LYS A 409 -0.84 10.31 18.20
C LYS A 409 -0.91 8.99 17.44
N LYS A 410 -1.97 8.20 17.65
CA LYS A 410 -2.13 6.83 17.11
C LYS A 410 -0.93 5.95 17.52
N GLN A 411 -0.56 6.00 18.80
CA GLN A 411 0.59 5.30 19.35
C GLN A 411 0.19 4.40 20.50
N LEU A 412 0.78 3.20 20.52
CA LEU A 412 0.78 2.28 21.64
C LEU A 412 2.19 2.25 22.20
N ASP A 413 2.30 2.53 23.49
CA ASP A 413 3.57 2.38 24.21
C ASP A 413 3.48 1.10 25.05
N PHE A 414 4.48 0.26 24.89
CA PHE A 414 4.66 -0.98 25.61
C PHE A 414 5.83 -0.88 26.57
N VAL A 415 5.82 -1.72 27.60
CA VAL A 415 6.96 -1.92 28.50
C VAL A 415 7.36 -3.39 28.46
N LEU A 416 8.65 -3.62 28.56
CA LEU A 416 9.20 -4.95 28.62
C LEU A 416 8.81 -5.63 29.94
N VAL A 417 8.34 -6.87 29.86
CA VAL A 417 8.13 -7.75 31.01
C VAL A 417 9.28 -8.75 31.04
N ASP A 418 10.11 -8.68 32.07
CA ASP A 418 11.22 -9.63 32.28
C ASP A 418 11.19 -10.16 33.73
N GLU A 419 12.07 -11.13 34.03
CA GLU A 419 12.17 -11.72 35.38
C GLU A 419 12.41 -10.69 36.48
N ARG A 420 12.92 -9.51 36.14
CA ARG A 420 13.24 -8.39 37.05
C ARG A 420 12.08 -7.42 37.21
N ASN A 421 11.17 -7.40 36.24
CA ASN A 421 9.95 -6.56 36.26
C ASN A 421 8.70 -7.41 35.92
N PRO A 422 8.39 -8.43 36.75
CA PRO A 422 7.32 -9.38 36.48
C PRO A 422 5.90 -8.76 36.53
N ALA A 423 5.76 -7.54 36.99
CA ALA A 423 4.46 -6.87 37.17
C ALA A 423 4.39 -5.45 36.56
N GLY A 424 5.36 -5.09 35.69
CA GLY A 424 5.34 -3.79 35.00
C GLY A 424 5.12 -2.64 36.01
N THR A 425 6.13 -2.31 36.84
CA THR A 425 6.02 -1.24 37.85
C THR A 425 6.01 0.17 37.26
N HIS A 426 6.01 0.31 35.95
CA HIS A 426 5.82 1.60 35.29
C HIS A 426 4.39 2.11 35.51
N ARG A 427 4.29 3.39 35.81
CA ARG A 427 3.01 4.09 35.99
C ARG A 427 2.13 3.86 34.77
N ILE A 428 1.17 2.95 34.91
CA ILE A 428 0.09 2.80 33.95
C ILE A 428 -0.75 4.08 34.06
N ASP A 429 -0.79 4.88 33.00
CA ASP A 429 -1.72 6.01 32.93
C ASP A 429 -3.15 5.45 32.79
N LYS A 430 -3.72 5.06 33.95
CA LYS A 430 -5.08 4.50 34.09
C LYS A 430 -6.19 5.54 33.89
N ALA A 431 -5.99 6.55 33.06
CA ALA A 431 -7.11 7.42 32.72
C ALA A 431 -7.96 6.71 31.64
N PRO A 432 -9.17 6.23 32.01
CA PRO A 432 -10.07 5.69 30.99
C PRO A 432 -10.35 6.81 29.97
N ILE A 433 -10.19 6.51 28.71
CA ILE A 433 -10.53 7.45 27.63
C ILE A 433 -12.04 7.58 27.59
N THR A 434 -12.57 8.46 28.44
CA THR A 434 -13.99 8.83 28.41
C THR A 434 -14.28 9.69 27.19
N GLN A 435 -15.52 9.69 26.71
CA GLN A 435 -15.96 10.55 25.61
C GLN A 435 -15.64 12.04 25.88
N GLN A 436 -15.65 12.45 27.15
CA GLN A 436 -15.26 13.80 27.61
C GLN A 436 -13.75 14.05 27.44
N SER A 437 -12.89 13.08 27.75
CA SER A 437 -11.44 13.23 27.52
C SER A 437 -11.09 13.23 26.03
N ARG A 438 -11.84 12.51 25.19
CA ARG A 438 -11.73 12.60 23.72
C ARG A 438 -12.03 14.00 23.20
N LEU A 439 -13.11 14.63 23.67
CA LEU A 439 -13.51 15.98 23.29
C LEU A 439 -12.52 17.04 23.78
N GLN A 440 -11.98 16.89 24.99
CA GLN A 440 -10.96 17.79 25.55
C GLN A 440 -9.63 17.68 24.77
N GLN A 441 -9.16 16.47 24.48
CA GLN A 441 -7.95 16.25 23.69
C GLN A 441 -8.09 16.76 22.24
N MET A 442 -9.26 16.57 21.61
CA MET A 442 -9.55 17.17 20.30
C MET A 442 -9.60 18.71 20.35
N ALA A 443 -10.08 19.30 21.45
CA ALA A 443 -10.12 20.75 21.63
C ALA A 443 -8.71 21.32 21.87
N GLU A 444 -7.84 20.62 22.57
CA GLU A 444 -6.45 21.01 22.78
C GLU A 444 -5.63 20.92 21.48
N SER A 445 -5.78 19.84 20.73
CA SER A 445 -5.10 19.70 19.43
C SER A 445 -5.53 20.76 18.40
N LYS A 446 -6.80 21.21 18.44
CA LYS A 446 -7.27 22.36 17.64
C LYS A 446 -6.65 23.67 18.09
N LYS A 447 -6.46 23.87 19.41
CA LYS A 447 -5.80 25.06 19.96
C LYS A 447 -4.31 25.10 19.60
N ASP A 448 -3.63 23.97 19.60
CA ASP A 448 -2.22 23.88 19.24
C ASP A 448 -2.00 24.10 17.74
N ARG A 449 -2.88 23.59 16.88
CA ARG A 449 -2.85 23.94 15.44
C ARG A 449 -3.10 25.42 15.18
N GLN A 450 -4.07 26.04 15.85
CA GLN A 450 -4.31 27.48 15.74
C GLN A 450 -3.13 28.32 16.27
N ARG A 451 -2.42 27.84 17.29
CA ARG A 451 -1.18 28.48 17.77
C ARG A 451 -0.05 28.36 16.78
N SER A 452 0.19 27.19 16.18
CA SER A 452 1.23 26.99 15.17
C SER A 452 0.97 27.82 13.92
N ASP A 453 -0.28 27.92 13.47
CA ASP A 453 -0.68 28.76 12.34
C ASP A 453 -0.52 30.27 12.64
N TYR A 454 -0.80 30.67 13.88
CA TYR A 454 -0.61 32.05 14.33
C TYR A 454 0.88 32.42 14.46
N GLU A 455 1.72 31.52 14.94
CA GLU A 455 3.17 31.72 15.01
C GLU A 455 3.84 31.66 13.63
N GLY A 456 3.43 30.74 12.76
CA GLY A 456 3.84 30.68 11.36
C GLY A 456 3.45 31.93 10.58
N GLY A 457 2.25 32.47 10.83
CA GLY A 457 1.80 33.74 10.27
C GLY A 457 2.58 34.96 10.76
N LYS A 458 3.08 34.99 12.01
CA LYS A 458 3.97 36.04 12.54
C LYS A 458 5.37 35.93 11.96
N ALA A 459 5.91 34.74 11.76
CA ALA A 459 7.22 34.53 11.17
C ALA A 459 7.26 35.00 9.70
N SER A 460 6.21 34.67 8.91
CA SER A 460 6.10 35.10 7.53
C SER A 460 5.92 36.61 7.39
N ARG A 461 5.16 37.27 8.29
CA ARG A 461 5.01 38.73 8.33
C ARG A 461 6.32 39.43 8.75
N ARG A 462 7.13 38.82 9.62
CA ARG A 462 8.46 39.33 9.99
C ARG A 462 9.44 39.25 8.84
N GLN A 463 9.44 38.18 8.06
CA GLN A 463 10.26 38.04 6.84
C GLN A 463 9.83 39.00 5.73
N GLN A 464 8.53 39.27 5.55
CA GLN A 464 8.05 40.25 4.57
C GLN A 464 8.40 41.71 4.99
N ARG A 465 8.36 42.03 6.29
CA ARG A 465 8.82 43.35 6.78
C ARG A 465 10.33 43.52 6.63
N GLY A 466 11.13 42.47 6.86
CA GLY A 466 12.58 42.50 6.63
C GLY A 466 12.95 42.70 5.15
N LYS A 467 12.21 42.09 4.23
CA LYS A 467 12.41 42.28 2.78
C LYS A 467 12.01 43.69 2.30
N ARG A 468 10.94 44.30 2.86
CA ARG A 468 10.54 45.69 2.54
C ARG A 468 11.51 46.73 3.13
N GLY A 469 12.09 46.47 4.30
CA GLY A 469 13.13 47.35 4.88
C GLY A 469 14.43 47.36 4.07
N ASN A 470 14.83 46.22 3.50
CA ASN A 470 16.02 46.14 2.65
C ASN A 470 15.83 46.74 1.24
N SER A 471 14.62 46.70 0.68
CA SER A 471 14.31 47.34 -0.61
C SER A 471 14.30 48.89 -0.47
N ALA A 472 13.79 49.40 0.64
CA ALA A 472 13.80 50.85 0.92
C ALA A 472 15.22 51.40 1.16
N ARG A 473 16.11 50.64 1.81
CA ARG A 473 17.53 51.01 1.96
C ARG A 473 18.33 50.96 0.66
N ARG A 474 18.05 50.02 -0.25
CA ARG A 474 18.67 49.97 -1.59
C ARG A 474 18.21 51.12 -2.47
N GLY A 475 16.92 51.49 -2.46
CA GLY A 475 16.40 52.64 -3.20
C GLY A 475 16.94 53.97 -2.76
N ALA A 476 17.25 54.15 -1.46
CA ALA A 476 17.89 55.36 -0.93
C ALA A 476 19.39 55.48 -1.33
N ALA A 477 20.10 54.33 -1.39
CA ALA A 477 21.51 54.31 -1.82
C ALA A 477 21.69 54.60 -3.34
N GLU A 478 20.75 54.17 -4.18
CA GLU A 478 20.76 54.47 -5.63
C GLU A 478 20.38 55.92 -5.94
N ARG A 479 19.50 56.56 -5.17
CA ARG A 479 19.20 57.99 -5.33
C ARG A 479 20.38 58.89 -4.93
N SER A 480 21.14 58.50 -3.91
CA SER A 480 22.35 59.23 -3.50
C SER A 480 23.48 59.16 -4.55
N LYS A 481 23.62 58.04 -5.26
CA LYS A 481 24.60 57.91 -6.34
C LYS A 481 24.22 58.67 -7.62
N ARG A 482 22.91 58.85 -7.91
CA ARG A 482 22.47 59.63 -9.07
C ARG A 482 22.58 61.18 -8.86
N SER A 483 22.48 61.67 -7.62
CA SER A 483 22.70 63.10 -7.32
C SER A 483 24.18 63.49 -7.32
N GLY A 484 25.10 62.52 -7.01
CA GLY A 484 26.57 62.78 -7.10
C GLY A 484 27.10 62.85 -8.53
N ALA A 485 26.48 62.11 -9.45
CA ALA A 485 26.94 62.07 -10.87
C ALA A 485 26.53 63.29 -11.69
N LYS A 486 25.51 64.05 -11.25
CA LYS A 486 25.12 65.33 -11.94
C LYS A 486 25.93 66.57 -11.53
N ARG A 487 26.71 66.49 -10.45
CA ARG A 487 27.56 67.64 -10.02
C ARG A 487 28.97 67.60 -10.62
N THR A 488 29.40 66.52 -11.21
CA THR A 488 30.76 66.45 -11.83
C THR A 488 30.75 66.68 -13.34
N ALA A 489 29.58 66.74 -13.99
CA ALA A 489 29.51 67.01 -15.43
C ALA A 489 29.46 68.49 -15.84
N THR A 490 29.35 69.44 -14.85
CA THR A 490 29.23 70.88 -15.15
C THR A 490 30.55 71.64 -14.90
N LYS A 491 31.68 70.99 -14.66
CA LYS A 491 32.99 71.67 -14.43
C LYS A 491 34.05 71.27 -15.48
N ARG A 492 33.69 70.83 -16.64
CA ARG A 492 34.63 70.66 -17.76
C ARG A 492 34.04 71.21 -19.09
N ARG A 493 33.66 72.44 -19.08
CA ARG A 493 33.60 73.32 -20.27
C ARG A 493 33.70 74.76 -19.80
N LYS A 494 34.92 75.21 -19.65
CA LYS A 494 35.49 76.56 -19.98
C LYS A 494 36.98 76.37 -20.10
#